data_92e067449b0d1087bca4fea54e5bedd6
#
_entry.id   92e067449b0d1087bca4fea54e5bedd6
#
_cell.length_a   1.000
_cell.length_b   1.000
_cell.length_c   1.000
_cell.angle_alpha   90.00
_cell.angle_beta   90.00
_cell.angle_gamma   90.00
#
_symmetry.space_group_name_H-M   'P 1'
#
loop_
_entity.id
_entity.type
_entity.pdbx_description
1 polymer ?
#
loop_
_entity_poly.entity_id
_entity_poly.type
_entity_poly.pdbx_seq_one_letter_code
_entity_poly.pdbx_strand_id
1 'polypeptide(L)'
;MRELLLYFSCKYEGDWSKIYKAIKEQEKVDFELLKEYKEKVTSNYITILDDNYPKVLMNSVCPPYVFYYKGDISLISNNKKIAVIGARENSLYGEKMTKQLVMDLVNNGYIIISGLARGIDSIAHKECLSNDGKTIAIVGSGLNYTYPKENYTLQKEIEEKGLMISEYPDFVKPKPIHYPYRNRLIAAFANSILVTEAKYKSGTMITVRHGLNCGRDIFVVPHLAGSESGCNKLIKEGAQLVENVNDILNY
;
A
#
# COMPACT_ATOMS: atom_id res chain seq x y z
N MET A 1 21.71 -10.08 13.90
CA MET A 1 20.89 -10.50 12.74
C MET A 1 19.99 -9.35 12.24
N ARG A 2 19.21 -8.68 13.09
CA ARG A 2 18.36 -7.52 12.71
C ARG A 2 19.13 -6.40 12.01
N GLU A 3 20.28 -6.00 12.56
CA GLU A 3 21.15 -4.95 11.97
C GLU A 3 21.76 -5.36 10.62
N LEU A 4 22.01 -6.65 10.41
CA LEU A 4 22.47 -7.18 9.13
C LEU A 4 21.40 -6.98 8.04
N LEU A 5 20.12 -7.25 8.36
CA LEU A 5 19.03 -7.00 7.43
C LEU A 5 18.87 -5.50 7.12
N LEU A 6 18.99 -4.63 8.14
CA LEU A 6 18.98 -3.18 7.93
C LEU A 6 20.12 -2.75 7.01
N TYR A 7 21.35 -3.24 7.25
CA TYR A 7 22.51 -2.95 6.41
C TYR A 7 22.26 -3.30 4.94
N PHE A 8 21.81 -4.52 4.65
CA PHE A 8 21.53 -4.93 3.28
C PHE A 8 20.34 -4.19 2.66
N SER A 9 19.30 -3.90 3.45
CA SER A 9 18.19 -3.07 2.98
C SER A 9 18.68 -1.68 2.56
N CYS A 10 19.54 -1.05 3.34
CA CYS A 10 20.11 0.26 3.02
C CYS A 10 21.07 0.19 1.83
N LYS A 11 22.00 -0.77 1.83
CA LYS A 11 23.00 -0.96 0.76
C LYS A 11 22.37 -1.20 -0.61
N TYR A 12 21.30 -1.97 -0.65
CA TYR A 12 20.61 -2.36 -1.86
C TYR A 12 19.29 -1.60 -2.10
N GLU A 13 19.09 -0.49 -1.35
CA GLU A 13 17.93 0.39 -1.53
C GLU A 13 16.58 -0.37 -1.51
N GLY A 14 16.44 -1.40 -0.67
CA GLY A 14 15.24 -2.20 -0.58
C GLY A 14 15.03 -3.22 -1.71
N ASP A 15 16.00 -3.41 -2.61
CA ASP A 15 15.93 -4.41 -3.69
C ASP A 15 15.96 -5.83 -3.12
N TRP A 16 14.81 -6.47 -3.09
CA TRP A 16 14.62 -7.80 -2.49
C TRP A 16 15.59 -8.84 -3.05
N SER A 17 15.77 -8.87 -4.36
CA SER A 17 16.60 -9.89 -5.03
C SER A 17 18.08 -9.73 -4.68
N LYS A 18 18.56 -8.49 -4.59
CA LYS A 18 19.94 -8.21 -4.18
C LYS A 18 20.18 -8.53 -2.72
N ILE A 19 19.21 -8.20 -1.85
CA ILE A 19 19.27 -8.54 -0.42
C ILE A 19 19.31 -10.07 -0.24
N TYR A 20 18.43 -10.80 -0.94
CA TYR A 20 18.42 -12.27 -0.93
C TYR A 20 19.78 -12.85 -1.34
N LYS A 21 20.36 -12.34 -2.45
CA LYS A 21 21.66 -12.76 -2.96
C LYS A 21 22.76 -12.51 -1.94
N ALA A 22 22.82 -11.32 -1.35
CA ALA A 22 23.81 -10.95 -0.36
C ALA A 22 23.75 -11.86 0.90
N ILE A 23 22.54 -12.17 1.38
CA ILE A 23 22.35 -13.10 2.50
C ILE A 23 22.82 -14.51 2.12
N LYS A 24 22.43 -15.02 0.94
CA LYS A 24 22.79 -16.36 0.46
C LYS A 24 24.31 -16.53 0.27
N GLU A 25 24.98 -15.49 -0.22
CA GLU A 25 26.42 -15.47 -0.46
C GLU A 25 27.22 -15.12 0.80
N GLN A 26 26.56 -14.91 1.95
CA GLN A 26 27.17 -14.51 3.22
C GLN A 26 28.07 -13.27 3.07
N GLU A 27 27.57 -12.28 2.34
CA GLU A 27 28.29 -11.05 2.09
C GLU A 27 28.68 -10.35 3.40
N LYS A 28 29.94 -9.89 3.46
CA LYS A 28 30.48 -9.20 4.65
C LYS A 28 29.82 -7.86 4.87
N VAL A 29 29.51 -7.57 6.14
CA VAL A 29 29.00 -6.28 6.58
C VAL A 29 30.17 -5.32 6.81
N ASP A 30 30.06 -4.14 6.22
CA ASP A 30 30.91 -2.99 6.56
C ASP A 30 30.28 -2.24 7.73
N PHE A 31 30.92 -2.29 8.89
CA PHE A 31 30.38 -1.73 10.13
C PHE A 31 30.41 -0.19 10.17
N GLU A 32 31.35 0.46 9.48
CA GLU A 32 31.36 1.91 9.36
C GLU A 32 30.19 2.38 8.50
N LEU A 33 29.96 1.72 7.38
CA LEU A 33 28.82 2.01 6.50
C LEU A 33 27.47 1.70 7.19
N LEU A 34 27.42 0.65 8.01
CA LEU A 34 26.22 0.36 8.82
C LEU A 34 25.91 1.52 9.78
N LYS A 35 26.92 2.09 10.40
CA LYS A 35 26.75 3.25 11.29
C LYS A 35 26.19 4.46 10.55
N GLU A 36 26.74 4.77 9.37
CA GLU A 36 26.20 5.83 8.50
C GLU A 36 24.73 5.59 8.10
N TYR A 37 24.37 4.34 7.78
CA TYR A 37 23.00 4.00 7.42
C TYR A 37 22.04 4.18 8.60
N LYS A 38 22.45 3.82 9.82
CA LYS A 38 21.64 4.05 11.02
C LYS A 38 21.35 5.52 11.27
N GLU A 39 22.29 6.41 10.96
CA GLU A 39 22.09 7.86 11.07
C GLU A 39 21.14 8.41 9.97
N LYS A 40 21.15 7.80 8.78
CA LYS A 40 20.27 8.20 7.65
C LYS A 40 18.85 7.69 7.76
N VAL A 41 18.60 6.63 8.55
CA VAL A 41 17.27 6.06 8.77
C VAL A 41 16.66 6.72 10.00
N THR A 42 15.67 7.57 9.77
CA THR A 42 14.97 8.35 10.81
C THR A 42 13.62 7.77 11.18
N SER A 43 13.06 6.92 10.33
CA SER A 43 11.80 6.20 10.59
C SER A 43 12.02 4.97 11.47
N ASN A 44 10.94 4.49 12.08
CA ASN A 44 10.95 3.16 12.69
C ASN A 44 11.02 2.09 11.60
N TYR A 45 11.51 0.89 11.96
CA TYR A 45 11.52 -0.24 11.04
C TYR A 45 11.25 -1.56 11.77
N ILE A 46 10.70 -2.52 11.01
CA ILE A 46 10.50 -3.91 11.44
C ILE A 46 11.19 -4.79 10.41
N THR A 47 11.87 -5.82 10.90
CA THR A 47 12.53 -6.83 10.08
C THR A 47 11.75 -8.15 10.08
N ILE A 48 11.95 -8.98 9.07
CA ILE A 48 11.32 -10.31 8.99
C ILE A 48 11.65 -11.24 10.17
N LEU A 49 12.64 -10.87 10.98
CA LEU A 49 13.07 -11.63 12.17
C LEU A 49 12.43 -11.12 13.47
N ASP A 50 11.70 -10.03 13.43
CA ASP A 50 11.08 -9.44 14.62
C ASP A 50 9.75 -10.15 14.91
N ASP A 51 9.45 -10.43 16.19
CA ASP A 51 8.24 -11.14 16.64
C ASP A 51 6.94 -10.44 16.21
N ASN A 52 6.98 -9.12 16.07
CA ASN A 52 5.87 -8.29 15.63
C ASN A 52 5.81 -8.11 14.09
N TYR A 53 6.60 -8.87 13.32
CA TYR A 53 6.49 -8.86 11.86
C TYR A 53 5.12 -9.39 11.43
N PRO A 54 4.40 -8.67 10.54
CA PRO A 54 3.03 -9.04 10.17
C PRO A 54 2.96 -10.40 9.47
N LYS A 55 2.20 -11.34 10.04
CA LYS A 55 2.04 -12.70 9.46
C LYS A 55 1.52 -12.67 8.03
N VAL A 56 0.66 -11.69 7.69
CA VAL A 56 0.12 -11.52 6.34
C VAL A 56 1.21 -11.25 5.29
N LEU A 57 2.33 -10.66 5.69
CA LEU A 57 3.48 -10.45 4.79
C LEU A 57 4.30 -11.72 4.60
N MET A 58 4.39 -12.59 5.59
CA MET A 58 5.12 -13.87 5.48
C MET A 58 4.58 -14.74 4.34
N ASN A 59 3.26 -14.67 4.10
CA ASN A 59 2.57 -15.43 3.06
C ASN A 59 2.52 -14.69 1.71
N SER A 60 3.06 -13.49 1.63
CA SER A 60 3.10 -12.72 0.39
C SER A 60 4.24 -13.13 -0.52
N VAL A 61 4.13 -12.84 -1.81
CA VAL A 61 5.24 -13.00 -2.75
C VAL A 61 6.36 -12.03 -2.37
N CYS A 62 7.58 -12.54 -2.17
CA CYS A 62 8.75 -11.75 -1.78
C CYS A 62 8.49 -10.90 -0.52
N PRO A 63 8.27 -11.51 0.66
CA PRO A 63 8.06 -10.76 1.88
C PRO A 63 9.24 -9.81 2.15
N PRO A 64 8.99 -8.52 2.46
CA PRO A 64 10.08 -7.56 2.68
C PRO A 64 10.97 -7.97 3.85
N TYR A 65 12.27 -7.98 3.65
CA TYR A 65 13.23 -8.27 4.73
C TYR A 65 13.19 -7.20 5.82
N VAL A 66 12.94 -5.97 5.41
CA VAL A 66 12.75 -4.79 6.27
C VAL A 66 11.64 -3.95 5.67
N PHE A 67 10.76 -3.42 6.51
CA PHE A 67 9.91 -2.30 6.12
C PHE A 67 10.00 -1.17 7.15
N TYR A 68 9.91 0.03 6.65
CA TYR A 68 10.01 1.28 7.41
C TYR A 68 8.63 1.86 7.62
N TYR A 69 8.41 2.55 8.76
CA TYR A 69 7.12 3.15 9.04
C TYR A 69 7.20 4.43 9.87
N LYS A 70 6.18 5.29 9.71
CA LYS A 70 5.88 6.46 10.52
C LYS A 70 4.40 6.45 10.90
N GLY A 71 4.06 6.83 12.13
CA GLY A 71 2.69 6.81 12.63
C GLY A 71 2.37 5.58 13.46
N ASP A 72 1.08 5.25 13.56
CA ASP A 72 0.56 4.22 14.46
C ASP A 72 0.65 2.81 13.85
N ILE A 73 1.68 2.06 14.23
CA ILE A 73 1.90 0.68 13.77
C ILE A 73 0.81 -0.30 14.22
N SER A 74 0.05 0.01 15.28
CA SER A 74 -1.00 -0.87 15.78
C SER A 74 -2.12 -1.10 14.75
N LEU A 75 -2.30 -0.18 13.80
CA LEU A 75 -3.28 -0.25 12.73
C LEU A 75 -3.13 -1.50 11.84
N ILE A 76 -1.92 -2.06 11.72
CA ILE A 76 -1.73 -3.28 10.92
C ILE A 76 -2.42 -4.51 11.51
N SER A 77 -2.66 -4.51 12.82
CA SER A 77 -3.28 -5.63 13.54
C SER A 77 -4.81 -5.65 13.47
N ASN A 78 -5.43 -4.59 12.94
CA ASN A 78 -6.88 -4.52 12.80
C ASN A 78 -7.37 -5.53 11.76
N ASN A 79 -8.53 -6.15 12.04
CA ASN A 79 -9.13 -7.17 11.17
C ASN A 79 -10.05 -6.58 10.08
N LYS A 80 -10.43 -5.29 10.17
CA LYS A 80 -11.25 -4.59 9.18
C LYS A 80 -10.39 -3.64 8.35
N LYS A 81 -9.70 -4.15 7.33
CA LYS A 81 -8.84 -3.37 6.43
C LYS A 81 -9.24 -3.59 4.98
N ILE A 82 -9.52 -2.53 4.27
CA ILE A 82 -9.85 -2.58 2.84
C ILE A 82 -8.92 -1.68 2.03
N ALA A 83 -8.34 -2.22 0.95
CA ALA A 83 -7.58 -1.39 0.02
C ALA A 83 -8.53 -0.70 -0.94
N VAL A 84 -8.49 0.63 -1.02
CA VAL A 84 -9.24 1.42 -2.00
C VAL A 84 -8.26 1.93 -3.05
N ILE A 85 -8.41 1.47 -4.28
CA ILE A 85 -7.47 1.73 -5.36
C ILE A 85 -8.20 2.11 -6.65
N GLY A 86 -7.48 2.82 -7.55
CA GLY A 86 -8.10 3.17 -8.82
C GLY A 86 -7.22 4.00 -9.75
N ALA A 87 -7.90 4.70 -10.65
CA ALA A 87 -7.27 5.54 -11.67
C ALA A 87 -6.53 6.72 -11.06
N ARG A 88 -5.37 7.08 -11.64
CA ARG A 88 -4.62 8.30 -11.29
C ARG A 88 -5.26 9.56 -11.87
N GLU A 89 -5.95 9.41 -12.98
CA GLU A 89 -6.77 10.42 -13.66
C GLU A 89 -8.21 9.92 -13.58
N ASN A 90 -8.86 10.20 -12.48
CA ASN A 90 -10.22 9.74 -12.20
C ASN A 90 -11.27 10.66 -12.82
N SER A 91 -12.43 10.10 -13.12
CA SER A 91 -13.63 10.86 -13.48
C SER A 91 -14.32 11.45 -12.24
N LEU A 92 -15.25 12.39 -12.45
CA LEU A 92 -16.13 12.90 -11.39
C LEU A 92 -16.97 11.77 -10.76
N TYR A 93 -17.36 10.78 -11.55
CA TYR A 93 -18.08 9.60 -11.06
C TYR A 93 -17.21 8.77 -10.13
N GLY A 94 -15.99 8.43 -10.55
CA GLY A 94 -15.03 7.68 -9.72
C GLY A 94 -14.71 8.42 -8.42
N GLU A 95 -14.54 9.75 -8.47
CA GLU A 95 -14.35 10.57 -7.27
C GLU A 95 -15.56 10.47 -6.33
N LYS A 96 -16.79 10.69 -6.85
CA LYS A 96 -18.01 10.62 -6.05
C LYS A 96 -18.19 9.27 -5.38
N MET A 97 -18.04 8.17 -6.14
CA MET A 97 -18.19 6.81 -5.61
C MET A 97 -17.12 6.50 -4.56
N THR A 98 -15.87 6.94 -4.79
CA THR A 98 -14.80 6.75 -3.81
C THR A 98 -15.10 7.46 -2.50
N LYS A 99 -15.51 8.72 -2.54
CA LYS A 99 -15.84 9.49 -1.33
C LYS A 99 -16.98 8.85 -0.56
N GLN A 100 -18.08 8.52 -1.23
CA GLN A 100 -19.24 7.92 -0.58
C GLN A 100 -18.88 6.57 0.07
N LEU A 101 -18.27 5.66 -0.67
CA LEU A 101 -17.93 4.33 -0.16
C LEU A 101 -16.89 4.38 0.97
N VAL A 102 -15.90 5.28 0.87
CA VAL A 102 -14.89 5.45 1.93
C VAL A 102 -15.51 6.00 3.20
N MET A 103 -16.37 7.03 3.11
CA MET A 103 -17.11 7.55 4.27
C MET A 103 -17.92 6.44 4.95
N ASP A 104 -18.68 5.67 4.16
CA ASP A 104 -19.50 4.59 4.69
C ASP A 104 -18.66 3.46 5.31
N LEU A 105 -17.52 3.10 4.71
CA LEU A 105 -16.58 2.11 5.25
C LEU A 105 -15.96 2.58 6.57
N VAL A 106 -15.56 3.85 6.66
CA VAL A 106 -15.03 4.45 7.89
C VAL A 106 -16.07 4.41 9.01
N ASN A 107 -17.32 4.78 8.72
CA ASN A 107 -18.43 4.70 9.67
C ASN A 107 -18.70 3.28 10.17
N ASN A 108 -18.31 2.26 9.40
CA ASN A 108 -18.37 0.84 9.77
C ASN A 108 -17.06 0.29 10.37
N GLY A 109 -16.12 1.17 10.73
CA GLY A 109 -14.88 0.84 11.43
C GLY A 109 -13.78 0.22 10.56
N TYR A 110 -13.85 0.39 9.23
CA TYR A 110 -12.79 -0.06 8.33
C TYR A 110 -11.60 0.90 8.32
N ILE A 111 -10.41 0.34 8.30
CA ILE A 111 -9.16 1.05 7.99
C ILE A 111 -8.97 1.05 6.48
N ILE A 112 -8.74 2.22 5.92
CA ILE A 112 -8.51 2.39 4.48
C ILE A 112 -7.02 2.23 4.17
N ILE A 113 -6.69 1.33 3.24
CA ILE A 113 -5.32 1.15 2.74
C ILE A 113 -5.26 1.71 1.32
N SER A 114 -4.21 2.46 0.98
CA SER A 114 -3.96 2.86 -0.40
C SER A 114 -2.49 3.22 -0.64
N GLY A 115 -2.17 3.69 -1.84
CA GLY A 115 -0.79 3.89 -2.29
C GLY A 115 -0.32 5.35 -2.31
N LEU A 116 -1.12 6.30 -1.86
CA LEU A 116 -0.80 7.73 -1.91
C LEU A 116 -0.50 8.26 -3.34
N ALA A 117 -0.98 7.58 -4.39
CA ALA A 117 -0.88 8.06 -5.75
C ALA A 117 -1.89 9.20 -6.03
N ARG A 118 -1.76 9.85 -7.20
CA ARG A 118 -2.81 10.77 -7.70
C ARG A 118 -4.14 10.05 -7.84
N GLY A 119 -5.23 10.81 -7.88
CA GLY A 119 -6.56 10.31 -8.15
C GLY A 119 -7.14 9.52 -6.98
N ILE A 120 -7.67 8.34 -7.27
CA ILE A 120 -8.43 7.54 -6.31
C ILE A 120 -7.69 7.30 -5.00
N ASP A 121 -6.40 6.98 -5.03
CA ASP A 121 -5.61 6.72 -3.82
C ASP A 121 -5.63 7.93 -2.87
N SER A 122 -5.33 9.13 -3.40
CA SER A 122 -5.31 10.35 -2.59
C SER A 122 -6.69 10.78 -2.14
N ILE A 123 -7.72 10.57 -2.96
CA ILE A 123 -9.12 10.83 -2.59
C ILE A 123 -9.53 9.91 -1.42
N ALA A 124 -9.21 8.63 -1.50
CA ALA A 124 -9.52 7.67 -0.44
C ALA A 124 -8.88 8.03 0.90
N HIS A 125 -7.60 8.42 0.90
CA HIS A 125 -6.94 8.87 2.13
C HIS A 125 -7.54 10.16 2.70
N LYS A 126 -7.79 11.17 1.85
CA LYS A 126 -8.39 12.45 2.26
C LYS A 126 -9.79 12.25 2.84
N GLU A 127 -10.64 11.48 2.15
CA GLU A 127 -12.00 11.23 2.62
C GLU A 127 -12.00 10.46 3.94
N CYS A 128 -11.10 9.47 4.08
CA CYS A 128 -10.95 8.73 5.33
C CYS A 128 -10.59 9.66 6.49
N LEU A 129 -9.59 10.52 6.32
CA LEU A 129 -9.16 11.45 7.37
C LEU A 129 -10.21 12.53 7.68
N SER A 130 -10.96 12.99 6.67
CA SER A 130 -12.04 13.97 6.84
C SER A 130 -13.23 13.44 7.64
N ASN A 131 -13.35 12.12 7.76
CA ASN A 131 -14.37 11.43 8.56
C ASN A 131 -13.77 10.79 9.83
N ASP A 132 -12.65 11.31 10.33
CA ASP A 132 -11.93 10.84 11.52
C ASP A 132 -11.52 9.35 11.47
N GLY A 133 -11.45 8.78 10.26
CA GLY A 133 -11.06 7.40 9.99
C GLY A 133 -9.56 7.19 10.11
N LYS A 134 -9.17 5.91 10.15
CA LYS A 134 -7.77 5.50 10.15
C LYS A 134 -7.35 4.99 8.78
N THR A 135 -6.17 5.43 8.32
CA THR A 135 -5.66 5.06 7.01
C THR A 135 -4.20 4.63 7.04
N ILE A 136 -3.86 3.68 6.16
CA ILE A 136 -2.50 3.17 5.97
C ILE A 136 -2.07 3.50 4.54
N ALA A 137 -1.06 4.33 4.40
CA ALA A 137 -0.46 4.61 3.10
C ALA A 137 0.81 3.78 2.90
N ILE A 138 0.84 2.99 1.83
CA ILE A 138 2.01 2.22 1.46
C ILE A 138 2.65 2.91 0.25
N VAL A 139 3.93 3.31 0.35
CA VAL A 139 4.58 4.13 -0.68
C VAL A 139 5.72 3.41 -1.39
N GLY A 140 6.05 3.87 -2.60
CA GLY A 140 7.11 3.31 -3.45
C GLY A 140 8.42 4.11 -3.42
N SER A 141 8.70 4.77 -2.30
CA SER A 141 9.92 5.55 -2.04
C SER A 141 10.23 5.53 -0.56
N GLY A 142 11.41 5.95 -0.16
CA GLY A 142 11.70 6.22 1.25
C GLY A 142 10.76 7.26 1.84
N LEU A 143 10.48 7.18 3.13
CA LEU A 143 9.48 8.00 3.83
C LEU A 143 9.86 9.48 3.95
N ASN A 144 11.11 9.85 3.64
CA ASN A 144 11.53 11.25 3.56
C ASN A 144 11.20 11.90 2.20
N TYR A 145 10.65 11.14 1.26
CA TYR A 145 10.21 11.65 -0.05
C TYR A 145 8.71 11.54 -0.20
N THR A 146 8.09 12.64 -0.63
CA THR A 146 6.69 12.63 -1.04
C THR A 146 6.59 12.54 -2.56
N TYR A 147 5.85 11.55 -3.05
CA TYR A 147 5.51 11.45 -4.45
C TYR A 147 4.07 10.93 -4.63
N PRO A 148 3.25 11.65 -5.38
CA PRO A 148 3.54 12.93 -6.04
C PRO A 148 3.71 14.10 -5.05
N LYS A 149 4.40 15.16 -5.43
CA LYS A 149 4.74 16.28 -4.53
C LYS A 149 3.51 17.01 -3.97
N GLU A 150 2.43 17.07 -4.73
CA GLU A 150 1.16 17.68 -4.31
C GLU A 150 0.52 16.96 -3.10
N ASN A 151 0.89 15.73 -2.81
CA ASN A 151 0.39 14.98 -1.66
C ASN A 151 1.23 15.19 -0.38
N TYR A 152 2.11 16.21 -0.34
CA TYR A 152 2.97 16.45 0.82
C TYR A 152 2.18 16.67 2.12
N THR A 153 1.19 17.56 2.09
CA THR A 153 0.33 17.82 3.25
C THR A 153 -0.43 16.58 3.69
N LEU A 154 -0.97 15.83 2.73
CA LEU A 154 -1.68 14.59 2.99
C LEU A 154 -0.75 13.53 3.61
N GLN A 155 0.49 13.41 3.11
CA GLN A 155 1.48 12.51 3.71
C GLN A 155 1.73 12.87 5.17
N LYS A 156 1.91 14.15 5.50
CA LYS A 156 2.14 14.60 6.89
C LYS A 156 0.96 14.31 7.79
N GLU A 157 -0.25 14.52 7.30
CA GLU A 157 -1.44 14.19 8.06
C GLU A 157 -1.58 12.68 8.31
N ILE A 158 -1.22 11.83 7.33
CA ILE A 158 -1.21 10.37 7.52
C ILE A 158 -0.10 9.94 8.50
N GLU A 159 1.09 10.56 8.45
CA GLU A 159 2.16 10.30 9.42
C GLU A 159 1.71 10.59 10.87
N GLU A 160 0.83 11.58 11.06
CA GLU A 160 0.34 12.03 12.37
C GLU A 160 -0.88 11.24 12.86
N LYS A 161 -1.88 11.00 11.99
CA LYS A 161 -3.18 10.42 12.36
C LYS A 161 -3.39 8.96 11.95
N GLY A 162 -2.52 8.42 11.09
CA GLY A 162 -2.59 7.10 10.50
C GLY A 162 -1.25 6.39 10.50
N LEU A 163 -0.92 5.71 9.40
CA LEU A 163 0.31 4.94 9.25
C LEU A 163 0.87 5.07 7.83
N MET A 164 2.15 5.41 7.73
CA MET A 164 2.93 5.34 6.49
C MET A 164 3.83 4.11 6.52
N ILE A 165 3.86 3.35 5.43
CA ILE A 165 4.73 2.17 5.28
C ILE A 165 5.53 2.26 3.97
N SER A 166 6.80 1.88 4.03
CA SER A 166 7.66 1.70 2.86
C SER A 166 8.59 0.50 3.02
N GLU A 167 8.87 -0.21 1.94
CA GLU A 167 9.96 -1.21 1.87
C GLU A 167 11.32 -0.56 1.61
N TYR A 168 11.31 0.71 1.23
CA TYR A 168 12.51 1.46 0.84
C TYR A 168 13.04 2.29 2.01
N PRO A 169 14.38 2.26 2.28
CA PRO A 169 15.00 3.15 3.27
C PRO A 169 14.67 4.63 3.04
N ASP A 170 14.62 5.41 4.09
CA ASP A 170 14.16 6.82 4.10
C ASP A 170 14.77 7.71 3.02
N PHE A 171 16.02 7.46 2.66
CA PHE A 171 16.78 8.23 1.68
C PHE A 171 16.61 7.76 0.23
N VAL A 172 15.81 6.72 -0.04
CA VAL A 172 15.62 6.18 -1.39
C VAL A 172 14.57 7.00 -2.16
N LYS A 173 15.01 7.60 -3.24
CA LYS A 173 14.17 8.42 -4.12
C LYS A 173 13.12 7.57 -4.85
N PRO A 174 11.97 8.16 -5.22
CA PRO A 174 10.98 7.47 -6.02
C PRO A 174 11.52 7.07 -7.41
N LYS A 175 11.31 5.81 -7.79
CA LYS A 175 11.66 5.25 -9.11
C LYS A 175 10.44 4.58 -9.74
N PRO A 176 10.20 4.67 -11.07
CA PRO A 176 9.01 4.10 -11.72
C PRO A 176 8.79 2.60 -11.41
N ILE A 177 9.87 1.82 -11.34
CA ILE A 177 9.82 0.37 -11.07
C ILE A 177 9.32 0.04 -9.65
N HIS A 178 9.44 0.96 -8.70
CA HIS A 178 9.03 0.72 -7.32
C HIS A 178 7.51 0.62 -7.17
N TYR A 179 6.72 1.34 -7.99
CA TYR A 179 5.26 1.41 -7.82
C TYR A 179 4.55 0.09 -8.12
N PRO A 180 4.80 -0.58 -9.26
CA PRO A 180 4.23 -1.91 -9.49
C PRO A 180 4.68 -2.93 -8.42
N TYR A 181 5.93 -2.85 -7.98
CA TYR A 181 6.47 -3.76 -6.96
C TYR A 181 5.84 -3.52 -5.58
N ARG A 182 5.67 -2.25 -5.18
CA ARG A 182 4.99 -1.86 -3.94
C ARG A 182 3.55 -2.37 -3.85
N ASN A 183 2.83 -2.44 -4.99
CA ASN A 183 1.41 -2.80 -5.02
C ASN A 183 1.13 -4.18 -4.39
N ARG A 184 2.10 -5.11 -4.37
CA ARG A 184 1.98 -6.38 -3.66
C ARG A 184 1.77 -6.20 -2.16
N LEU A 185 2.35 -5.15 -1.58
CA LEU A 185 2.20 -4.85 -0.15
C LEU A 185 0.81 -4.27 0.15
N ILE A 186 0.25 -3.43 -0.74
CA ILE A 186 -1.13 -2.95 -0.61
C ILE A 186 -2.08 -4.15 -0.53
N ALA A 187 -1.94 -5.09 -1.45
CA ALA A 187 -2.76 -6.30 -1.50
C ALA A 187 -2.54 -7.22 -0.28
N ALA A 188 -1.29 -7.36 0.18
CA ALA A 188 -0.97 -8.23 1.31
C ALA A 188 -1.54 -7.71 2.63
N PHE A 189 -1.46 -6.39 2.89
CA PHE A 189 -1.96 -5.78 4.13
C PHE A 189 -3.49 -5.69 4.19
N ALA A 190 -4.18 -5.67 3.06
CA ALA A 190 -5.64 -5.58 3.00
C ALA A 190 -6.31 -6.95 3.23
N ASN A 191 -7.54 -6.93 3.75
CA ASN A 191 -8.40 -8.12 3.80
C ASN A 191 -9.20 -8.27 2.50
N SER A 192 -9.58 -7.15 1.87
CA SER A 192 -10.27 -7.07 0.59
C SER A 192 -9.81 -5.84 -0.20
N ILE A 193 -10.16 -5.76 -1.48
CA ILE A 193 -9.77 -4.67 -2.36
C ILE A 193 -11.01 -4.09 -3.03
N LEU A 194 -11.21 -2.78 -2.89
CA LEU A 194 -12.23 -2.01 -3.59
C LEU A 194 -11.61 -1.24 -4.75
N VAL A 195 -12.12 -1.46 -5.96
CA VAL A 195 -11.73 -0.75 -7.18
C VAL A 195 -12.87 0.16 -7.59
N THR A 196 -12.69 1.47 -7.44
CA THR A 196 -13.73 2.43 -7.78
C THR A 196 -13.66 2.92 -9.23
N GLU A 197 -12.47 2.93 -9.83
CA GLU A 197 -12.28 3.22 -11.25
C GLU A 197 -10.98 2.64 -11.77
N ALA A 198 -10.99 1.97 -12.92
CA ALA A 198 -9.80 1.43 -13.56
C ALA A 198 -9.92 1.37 -15.08
N LYS A 199 -8.80 1.59 -15.78
CA LYS A 199 -8.66 1.28 -17.22
C LYS A 199 -8.19 -0.17 -17.37
N TYR A 200 -8.47 -0.81 -18.53
CA TYR A 200 -8.08 -2.20 -18.84
C TYR A 200 -6.61 -2.50 -18.61
N LYS A 201 -5.73 -1.59 -19.02
CA LYS A 201 -4.28 -1.71 -18.87
C LYS A 201 -3.79 -0.62 -17.92
N SER A 202 -3.85 -0.87 -16.62
CA SER A 202 -3.46 0.10 -15.60
C SER A 202 -2.69 -0.55 -14.45
N GLY A 203 -2.00 0.27 -13.65
CA GLY A 203 -1.33 -0.16 -12.42
C GLY A 203 -2.31 -0.76 -11.40
N THR A 204 -3.59 -0.34 -11.43
CA THR A 204 -4.66 -0.89 -10.60
C THR A 204 -4.84 -2.38 -10.82
N MET A 205 -4.80 -2.84 -12.09
CA MET A 205 -4.93 -4.26 -12.45
C MET A 205 -3.77 -5.10 -11.89
N ILE A 206 -2.59 -4.51 -11.69
CA ILE A 206 -1.45 -5.19 -11.05
C ILE A 206 -1.77 -5.45 -9.58
N THR A 207 -2.33 -4.46 -8.87
CA THR A 207 -2.74 -4.61 -7.47
C THR A 207 -3.84 -5.66 -7.32
N VAL A 208 -4.84 -5.65 -8.21
CA VAL A 208 -5.91 -6.66 -8.24
C VAL A 208 -5.33 -8.07 -8.39
N ARG A 209 -4.39 -8.27 -9.33
CA ARG A 209 -3.72 -9.57 -9.50
C ARG A 209 -2.99 -10.03 -8.24
N HIS A 210 -2.29 -9.11 -7.56
CA HIS A 210 -1.66 -9.43 -6.28
C HIS A 210 -2.70 -9.78 -5.21
N GLY A 211 -3.85 -9.10 -5.19
CA GLY A 211 -4.95 -9.40 -4.29
C GLY A 211 -5.50 -10.81 -4.49
N LEU A 212 -5.80 -11.19 -5.73
CA LEU A 212 -6.25 -12.54 -6.08
C LEU A 212 -5.23 -13.61 -5.67
N ASN A 213 -3.94 -13.35 -5.90
CA ASN A 213 -2.87 -14.27 -5.47
C ASN A 213 -2.76 -14.40 -3.93
N CYS A 214 -3.22 -13.38 -3.19
CA CYS A 214 -3.30 -13.41 -1.73
C CYS A 214 -4.67 -13.91 -1.20
N GLY A 215 -5.57 -14.38 -2.09
CA GLY A 215 -6.92 -14.82 -1.72
C GLY A 215 -7.82 -13.69 -1.21
N ARG A 216 -7.66 -12.47 -1.75
CA ARG A 216 -8.47 -11.31 -1.35
C ARG A 216 -9.70 -11.19 -2.22
N ASP A 217 -10.83 -10.87 -1.60
CA ASP A 217 -12.05 -10.54 -2.32
C ASP A 217 -11.87 -9.20 -3.04
N ILE A 218 -12.38 -9.16 -4.28
CA ILE A 218 -12.29 -7.97 -5.13
C ILE A 218 -13.68 -7.39 -5.33
N PHE A 219 -13.90 -6.21 -4.81
CA PHE A 219 -15.10 -5.39 -4.92
C PHE A 219 -14.92 -4.32 -5.99
N VAL A 220 -15.91 -4.11 -6.83
CA VAL A 220 -15.72 -3.26 -8.01
C VAL A 220 -16.96 -2.41 -8.27
N VAL A 221 -16.77 -1.10 -8.40
CA VAL A 221 -17.84 -0.17 -8.80
C VAL A 221 -18.09 -0.30 -10.29
N PRO A 222 -19.35 -0.55 -10.72
CA PRO A 222 -19.68 -0.65 -12.14
C PRO A 222 -19.61 0.71 -12.84
N HIS A 223 -19.29 0.69 -14.14
CA HIS A 223 -19.27 1.84 -15.01
C HIS A 223 -20.26 1.67 -16.18
N LEU A 224 -20.50 2.77 -16.91
CA LEU A 224 -21.41 2.75 -18.06
C LEU A 224 -21.04 1.64 -19.05
N ALA A 225 -22.06 0.96 -19.60
CA ALA A 225 -21.87 -0.03 -20.65
C ALA A 225 -21.24 0.63 -21.89
N GLY A 226 -20.33 -0.10 -22.56
CA GLY A 226 -19.61 0.41 -23.73
C GLY A 226 -18.39 1.30 -23.40
N SER A 227 -18.17 1.66 -22.13
CA SER A 227 -16.91 2.31 -21.73
C SER A 227 -15.78 1.26 -21.70
N GLU A 228 -14.54 1.68 -22.01
CA GLU A 228 -13.34 0.83 -21.87
C GLU A 228 -12.93 0.70 -20.39
N SER A 229 -13.90 0.24 -19.56
CA SER A 229 -13.72 0.15 -18.12
C SER A 229 -13.08 -1.16 -17.70
N GLY A 230 -11.92 -1.06 -17.04
CA GLY A 230 -11.31 -2.20 -16.33
C GLY A 230 -12.21 -2.74 -15.21
N CYS A 231 -13.05 -1.89 -14.60
CA CYS A 231 -14.02 -2.29 -13.59
C CYS A 231 -15.06 -3.26 -14.16
N ASN A 232 -15.70 -2.92 -15.29
CA ASN A 232 -16.67 -3.82 -15.92
C ASN A 232 -16.04 -5.14 -16.39
N LYS A 233 -14.76 -5.12 -16.74
CA LYS A 233 -14.02 -6.34 -17.05
C LYS A 233 -13.85 -7.22 -15.81
N LEU A 234 -13.42 -6.66 -14.68
CA LEU A 234 -13.26 -7.39 -13.43
C LEU A 234 -14.57 -8.01 -12.95
N ILE A 235 -15.71 -7.30 -13.07
CA ILE A 235 -17.04 -7.82 -12.74
C ILE A 235 -17.37 -9.04 -13.64
N LYS A 236 -17.10 -8.95 -14.94
CA LYS A 236 -17.30 -10.10 -15.88
C LYS A 236 -16.38 -11.29 -15.57
N GLU A 237 -15.25 -11.03 -14.93
CA GLU A 237 -14.28 -12.06 -14.50
C GLU A 237 -14.59 -12.61 -13.09
N GLY A 238 -15.70 -12.17 -12.47
CA GLY A 238 -16.20 -12.71 -11.20
C GLY A 238 -15.91 -11.84 -9.97
N ALA A 239 -15.41 -10.61 -10.14
CA ALA A 239 -15.32 -9.69 -9.02
C ALA A 239 -16.72 -9.24 -8.56
N GLN A 240 -16.88 -8.96 -7.26
CA GLN A 240 -18.14 -8.55 -6.68
C GLN A 240 -18.51 -7.13 -7.10
N LEU A 241 -19.69 -6.95 -7.67
CA LEU A 241 -20.24 -5.65 -8.02
C LEU A 241 -20.63 -4.89 -6.75
N VAL A 242 -20.28 -3.61 -6.67
CA VAL A 242 -20.59 -2.72 -5.53
C VAL A 242 -21.27 -1.46 -6.02
N GLU A 243 -22.50 -1.24 -5.59
CA GLU A 243 -23.25 0.00 -5.78
C GLU A 243 -23.31 0.83 -4.48
N ASN A 244 -23.24 0.15 -3.32
CA ASN A 244 -23.25 0.76 -1.99
C ASN A 244 -22.47 -0.10 -1.00
N VAL A 245 -22.26 0.41 0.21
CA VAL A 245 -21.43 -0.24 1.23
C VAL A 245 -21.99 -1.61 1.69
N ASN A 246 -23.30 -1.82 1.64
CA ASN A 246 -23.91 -3.08 2.07
C ASN A 246 -23.47 -4.26 1.20
N ASP A 247 -23.09 -4.01 -0.06
CA ASP A 247 -22.54 -5.04 -0.95
C ASP A 247 -21.17 -5.55 -0.47
N ILE A 248 -20.50 -4.79 0.39
CA ILE A 248 -19.23 -5.17 1.05
C ILE A 248 -19.49 -5.74 2.44
N LEU A 249 -20.40 -5.14 3.21
CA LEU A 249 -20.65 -5.52 4.62
C LEU A 249 -21.36 -6.86 4.76
N ASN A 250 -22.17 -7.24 3.78
CA ASN A 250 -22.97 -8.46 3.80
C ASN A 250 -22.32 -9.63 3.05
N TYR A 251 -21.10 -9.44 2.56
CA TYR A 251 -20.29 -10.45 1.87
C TYR A 251 -19.41 -11.22 2.86
#